data_edeac5fcc90e3c6f58d24ecbb9c5f288
#
_entry.id   edeac5fcc90e3c6f58d24ecbb9c5f288
#
_cell.length_a   1.000
_cell.length_b   1.000
_cell.length_c   1.000
_cell.angle_alpha   90.00
_cell.angle_beta   90.00
_cell.angle_gamma   90.00
#
_symmetry.space_group_name_H-M   'P 1'
#
loop_
_entity.id
_entity.type
_entity.pdbx_description
1 polymer ?
#
loop_
_entity_poly.entity_id
_entity_poly.type
_entity_poly.pdbx_seq_one_letter_code
_entity_poly.pdbx_strand_id
1 'polypeptide(L)'
;MKRIWNLALGTAVLCAALLCGCTFNGSTAPAGSAPADPLTGQELQYPGERVAAVVIDNAPASTTQWGISSASVVLEALTVNDRPTSLCLAYPSVSAMPTVGPVTLGQDLYWRLLSGQEVLPIQRGAGQFTRNYLDYYNLRAVDALEVGRNAFSCDDVWSGAPLWHTSGEEITSVLGRLNLSGAVGDHGSSASSSASTAEDSSAISALPALLPQAKEPRLPEPGSRDAEQVLINFAPQSTTGFAYDAASGSYGMLRADGSAQLDANTGMQARFDNLLVLYSASSLRDDGLTLDYDLSFGGGVWLNGGRLWHITWTQGTDSTFVFYDADGRPLSICAGRSYIAMVSSVTGQELTVLDSAGQNALN
;
A
#
# COMPACT_ATOMS: atom_id res chain seq x y z
N MET A 1 69.56 15.57 -57.46
CA MET A 1 69.74 14.16 -57.99
C MET A 1 68.43 13.40 -57.76
N LYS A 2 67.87 12.89 -58.85
CA LYS A 2 66.96 11.75 -59.04
C LYS A 2 65.69 11.75 -58.16
N ARG A 3 64.48 12.01 -58.74
CA ARG A 3 63.62 11.07 -59.48
C ARG A 3 62.97 10.08 -58.55
N ILE A 4 61.65 9.77 -58.53
CA ILE A 4 60.71 9.46 -59.64
C ILE A 4 59.32 9.27 -58.96
N TRP A 5 58.23 9.81 -59.46
CA TRP A 5 57.05 9.21 -60.08
C TRP A 5 56.35 8.09 -59.21
N ASN A 6 55.10 7.98 -59.01
CA ASN A 6 53.84 7.98 -59.79
C ASN A 6 52.76 7.62 -58.75
N LEU A 7 51.50 7.69 -58.85
CA LEU A 7 50.49 7.82 -59.90
C LEU A 7 49.15 7.93 -59.16
N ALA A 8 48.24 8.60 -59.74
CA ALA A 8 46.85 8.76 -59.29
C ALA A 8 46.07 7.44 -59.27
N LEU A 9 45.11 7.33 -58.43
CA LEU A 9 43.79 6.72 -58.74
C LEU A 9 42.73 7.29 -57.84
N GLY A 10 41.76 7.94 -58.46
CA GLY A 10 40.56 8.41 -57.74
C GLY A 10 39.61 7.26 -57.44
N THR A 11 38.92 7.41 -56.39
CA THR A 11 37.69 6.68 -56.19
C THR A 11 36.69 7.60 -55.51
N ALA A 12 35.66 7.93 -56.20
CA ALA A 12 34.48 8.62 -55.74
C ALA A 12 33.75 7.71 -54.74
N VAL A 13 33.58 8.15 -53.49
CA VAL A 13 32.71 7.50 -52.54
C VAL A 13 31.41 8.30 -52.46
N LEU A 14 30.39 7.68 -52.96
CA LEU A 14 28.98 8.05 -52.94
C LEU A 14 28.48 8.16 -51.50
N CYS A 15 28.15 9.36 -51.01
CA CYS A 15 27.46 9.56 -49.77
C CYS A 15 26.00 9.13 -49.93
N ALA A 16 25.68 7.90 -49.52
CA ALA A 16 24.31 7.47 -49.28
C ALA A 16 23.90 7.95 -47.87
N ALA A 17 23.06 8.97 -47.83
CA ALA A 17 22.40 9.40 -46.62
C ALA A 17 21.37 8.32 -46.22
N LEU A 18 21.73 7.48 -45.26
CA LEU A 18 20.79 6.62 -44.54
C LEU A 18 20.06 7.50 -43.53
N LEU A 19 18.82 7.86 -43.84
CA LEU A 19 17.82 8.34 -42.91
C LEU A 19 17.48 7.16 -41.94
N CYS A 20 18.20 7.05 -40.84
CA CYS A 20 17.76 6.23 -39.71
C CYS A 20 16.60 6.94 -39.06
N GLY A 21 15.39 6.55 -39.46
CA GLY A 21 14.18 6.86 -38.69
C GLY A 21 14.29 6.19 -37.33
N CYS A 22 14.45 6.98 -36.24
CA CYS A 22 14.27 6.52 -34.90
C CYS A 22 12.78 6.19 -34.71
N THR A 23 12.40 4.95 -34.96
CA THR A 23 11.18 4.42 -34.39
C THR A 23 11.41 4.33 -32.87
N PHE A 24 10.69 5.14 -32.14
CA PHE A 24 10.55 5.01 -30.69
C PHE A 24 9.89 3.63 -30.45
N ASN A 25 10.70 2.62 -30.26
CA ASN A 25 10.22 1.35 -29.72
C ASN A 25 9.92 1.59 -28.24
N GLY A 26 8.64 1.46 -27.90
CA GLY A 26 8.19 1.41 -26.53
C GLY A 26 9.08 0.45 -25.73
N SER A 27 9.41 0.85 -24.52
CA SER A 27 10.19 0.07 -23.55
C SER A 27 9.59 -1.34 -23.43
N THR A 28 10.17 -2.30 -24.12
CA THR A 28 9.93 -3.70 -23.82
C THR A 28 10.62 -3.98 -22.49
N ALA A 29 9.84 -4.24 -21.46
CA ALA A 29 10.36 -4.84 -20.23
C ALA A 29 11.24 -6.06 -20.59
N PRO A 30 12.35 -6.30 -19.88
CA PRO A 30 13.18 -7.46 -20.14
C PRO A 30 12.34 -8.73 -19.99
N ALA A 31 12.31 -9.54 -21.05
CA ALA A 31 11.61 -10.81 -21.04
C ALA A 31 12.22 -11.71 -19.96
N GLY A 32 11.43 -12.06 -18.93
CA GLY A 32 11.77 -13.12 -18.02
C GLY A 32 11.64 -12.90 -16.52
N SER A 33 11.20 -11.74 -16.02
CA SER A 33 10.84 -11.66 -14.60
C SER A 33 9.41 -12.16 -14.39
N ALA A 34 9.19 -13.09 -13.45
CA ALA A 34 7.85 -13.48 -13.02
C ALA A 34 7.07 -12.22 -12.59
N PRO A 35 5.75 -12.15 -12.86
CA PRO A 35 4.94 -11.02 -12.45
C PRO A 35 5.02 -10.83 -10.93
N ALA A 36 5.08 -9.59 -10.48
CA ALA A 36 5.23 -9.24 -9.08
C ALA A 36 3.86 -8.93 -8.45
N ASP A 37 3.71 -9.29 -7.19
CA ASP A 37 2.57 -8.93 -6.35
C ASP A 37 2.50 -7.38 -6.20
N PRO A 38 1.36 -6.74 -6.45
CA PRO A 38 1.24 -5.28 -6.48
C PRO A 38 1.41 -4.62 -5.11
N LEU A 39 1.32 -5.36 -4.02
CA LEU A 39 1.44 -4.85 -2.65
C LEU A 39 2.84 -5.08 -2.06
N THR A 40 3.52 -6.15 -2.45
CA THR A 40 4.78 -6.58 -1.80
C THR A 40 5.99 -6.60 -2.73
N GLY A 41 5.79 -6.50 -4.05
CA GLY A 41 6.87 -6.68 -5.04
C GLY A 41 7.48 -8.09 -5.07
N GLN A 42 6.93 -9.04 -4.30
CA GLN A 42 7.31 -10.46 -4.30
C GLN A 42 6.67 -11.19 -5.49
N GLU A 43 6.88 -12.49 -5.60
CA GLU A 43 6.26 -13.31 -6.64
C GLU A 43 4.73 -13.27 -6.53
N LEU A 44 4.04 -13.04 -7.67
CA LEU A 44 2.58 -12.98 -7.73
C LEU A 44 1.99 -14.37 -7.51
N GLN A 45 1.24 -14.54 -6.42
CA GLN A 45 0.60 -15.80 -6.06
C GLN A 45 -0.89 -15.87 -6.44
N TYR A 46 -1.53 -14.72 -6.63
CA TYR A 46 -2.97 -14.62 -6.92
C TYR A 46 -3.20 -13.84 -8.24
N PRO A 47 -2.80 -14.43 -9.39
CA PRO A 47 -2.93 -13.76 -10.68
C PRO A 47 -4.40 -13.56 -11.06
N GLY A 48 -4.73 -12.32 -11.48
CA GLY A 48 -6.09 -11.97 -11.89
C GLY A 48 -7.07 -11.73 -10.74
N GLU A 49 -6.64 -11.79 -9.49
CA GLU A 49 -7.47 -11.45 -8.33
C GLU A 49 -7.27 -9.99 -7.90
N ARG A 50 -8.34 -9.36 -7.41
CA ARG A 50 -8.35 -8.00 -6.88
C ARG A 50 -7.77 -7.97 -5.47
N VAL A 51 -7.12 -6.87 -5.13
CA VAL A 51 -6.72 -6.58 -3.76
C VAL A 51 -7.97 -6.50 -2.86
N ALA A 52 -7.97 -7.22 -1.76
CA ALA A 52 -9.00 -7.10 -0.72
C ALA A 52 -8.48 -6.23 0.43
N ALA A 53 -9.27 -5.25 0.88
CA ALA A 53 -8.85 -4.39 1.97
C ALA A 53 -9.96 -4.24 3.03
N VAL A 54 -9.59 -4.44 4.28
CA VAL A 54 -10.50 -4.45 5.44
C VAL A 54 -10.10 -3.35 6.41
N VAL A 55 -11.06 -2.50 6.80
CA VAL A 55 -10.81 -1.50 7.85
C VAL A 55 -11.13 -2.08 9.22
N ILE A 56 -10.15 -2.10 10.10
CA ILE A 56 -10.27 -2.61 11.46
C ILE A 56 -10.04 -1.52 12.51
N ASP A 57 -10.64 -1.69 13.68
CA ASP A 57 -10.51 -0.78 14.81
C ASP A 57 -9.12 -0.86 15.43
N ASN A 58 -8.50 0.30 15.71
CA ASN A 58 -7.22 0.44 16.38
C ASN A 58 -7.31 1.25 17.68
N ALA A 59 -8.49 1.35 18.26
CA ALA A 59 -8.66 1.99 19.57
C ALA A 59 -7.82 1.28 20.65
N PRO A 60 -7.30 1.98 21.66
CA PRO A 60 -6.55 1.36 22.76
C PRO A 60 -7.30 0.22 23.47
N ALA A 61 -8.64 0.32 23.52
CA ALA A 61 -9.50 -0.73 24.09
C ALA A 61 -9.69 -1.94 23.17
N SER A 62 -9.36 -1.82 21.88
CA SER A 62 -9.44 -2.91 20.90
C SER A 62 -8.24 -3.83 21.02
N THR A 63 -8.20 -4.63 22.08
CA THR A 63 -7.03 -5.46 22.42
C THR A 63 -6.93 -6.73 21.57
N THR A 64 -8.03 -7.15 20.93
CA THR A 64 -8.08 -8.32 20.05
C THR A 64 -8.16 -7.86 18.62
N GLN A 65 -7.14 -8.16 17.83
CA GLN A 65 -7.11 -7.90 16.37
C GLN A 65 -6.75 -9.19 15.65
N TRP A 66 -7.47 -9.48 14.58
CA TRP A 66 -7.25 -10.65 13.72
C TRP A 66 -6.73 -10.20 12.33
N GLY A 67 -5.81 -10.97 11.76
CA GLY A 67 -5.35 -10.86 10.39
C GLY A 67 -4.19 -9.90 10.16
N ILE A 68 -3.81 -9.08 11.13
CA ILE A 68 -2.77 -8.05 10.97
C ILE A 68 -1.40 -8.63 10.59
N SER A 69 -1.06 -9.83 11.07
CA SER A 69 0.23 -10.47 10.74
C SER A 69 0.29 -11.06 9.32
N SER A 70 -0.85 -11.17 8.64
CA SER A 70 -0.96 -11.75 7.30
C SER A 70 -1.19 -10.70 6.20
N ALA A 71 -1.52 -9.45 6.57
CA ALA A 71 -1.73 -8.37 5.61
C ALA A 71 -0.42 -8.04 4.87
N SER A 72 -0.48 -7.88 3.56
CA SER A 72 0.66 -7.45 2.72
C SER A 72 1.04 -6.00 2.99
N VAL A 73 0.02 -5.14 3.13
CA VAL A 73 0.18 -3.72 3.48
C VAL A 73 -0.80 -3.38 4.60
N VAL A 74 -0.32 -2.60 5.56
CA VAL A 74 -1.16 -1.97 6.60
C VAL A 74 -1.06 -0.47 6.44
N LEU A 75 -2.22 0.19 6.27
CA LEU A 75 -2.32 1.65 6.22
C LEU A 75 -2.88 2.15 7.55
N GLU A 76 -2.32 3.23 8.08
CA GLU A 76 -2.83 3.91 9.28
C GLU A 76 -2.83 5.42 9.09
N ALA A 77 -3.90 6.09 9.51
CA ALA A 77 -4.00 7.54 9.55
C ALA A 77 -5.02 8.00 10.59
N LEU A 78 -4.86 9.21 11.09
CA LEU A 78 -5.91 9.90 11.81
C LEU A 78 -6.90 10.46 10.80
N THR A 79 -8.06 9.84 10.66
CA THR A 79 -9.09 10.25 9.69
C THR A 79 -10.17 11.14 10.30
N VAL A 80 -10.36 11.08 11.60
CA VAL A 80 -11.33 11.90 12.34
C VAL A 80 -10.66 12.42 13.62
N ASN A 81 -10.70 13.74 13.81
CA ASN A 81 -10.18 14.36 15.05
C ASN A 81 -10.87 13.78 16.28
N ASP A 82 -10.14 13.73 17.39
CA ASP A 82 -10.61 13.22 18.69
C ASP A 82 -11.10 11.75 18.67
N ARG A 83 -10.74 11.01 17.62
CA ARG A 83 -11.00 9.57 17.52
C ARG A 83 -9.69 8.79 17.46
N PRO A 84 -9.68 7.54 17.93
CA PRO A 84 -8.58 6.63 17.63
C PRO A 84 -8.44 6.43 16.13
N THR A 85 -7.22 6.08 15.69
CA THR A 85 -6.98 5.63 14.32
C THR A 85 -7.70 4.31 14.04
N SER A 86 -7.84 4.00 12.76
CA SER A 86 -8.15 2.66 12.27
C SER A 86 -7.01 2.16 11.40
N LEU A 87 -6.92 0.84 11.24
CA LEU A 87 -5.99 0.21 10.31
C LEU A 87 -6.75 -0.28 9.08
N CYS A 88 -6.18 -0.06 7.90
CA CYS A 88 -6.64 -0.73 6.69
C CYS A 88 -5.66 -1.84 6.33
N LEU A 89 -6.13 -3.08 6.40
CA LEU A 89 -5.35 -4.28 6.11
C LEU A 89 -5.60 -4.69 4.66
N ALA A 90 -4.56 -4.60 3.81
CA ALA A 90 -4.64 -4.98 2.40
C ALA A 90 -4.00 -6.35 2.16
N TYR A 91 -4.72 -7.21 1.48
CA TYR A 91 -4.34 -8.57 1.11
C TYR A 91 -4.29 -8.69 -0.42
N PRO A 92 -3.43 -9.55 -0.98
CA PRO A 92 -3.29 -9.67 -2.44
C PRO A 92 -4.57 -10.19 -3.12
N SER A 93 -5.47 -10.80 -2.35
CA SER A 93 -6.76 -11.29 -2.82
C SER A 93 -7.72 -11.56 -1.67
N VAL A 94 -9.01 -11.75 -1.98
CA VAL A 94 -9.99 -12.27 -1.02
C VAL A 94 -9.60 -13.68 -0.54
N SER A 95 -9.08 -14.51 -1.44
CA SER A 95 -8.67 -15.89 -1.13
C SER A 95 -7.51 -15.96 -0.14
N ALA A 96 -6.70 -14.89 -0.06
CA ALA A 96 -5.57 -14.78 0.87
C ALA A 96 -5.98 -14.29 2.28
N MET A 97 -7.22 -13.84 2.45
CA MET A 97 -7.67 -13.28 3.73
C MET A 97 -7.91 -14.39 4.78
N PRO A 98 -7.24 -14.34 5.95
CA PRO A 98 -7.62 -15.15 7.11
C PRO A 98 -8.89 -14.56 7.77
N THR A 99 -9.20 -14.94 9.00
CA THR A 99 -10.12 -14.15 9.84
C THR A 99 -9.54 -12.75 10.05
N VAL A 100 -10.34 -11.70 9.84
CA VAL A 100 -9.92 -10.29 9.93
C VAL A 100 -10.93 -9.50 10.75
N GLY A 101 -10.43 -8.70 11.69
CA GLY A 101 -11.25 -7.82 12.52
C GLY A 101 -10.47 -7.20 13.70
N PRO A 102 -11.13 -6.41 14.55
CA PRO A 102 -12.56 -6.02 14.51
C PRO A 102 -12.88 -5.06 13.37
N VAL A 103 -13.80 -5.44 12.51
CA VAL A 103 -14.17 -4.62 11.33
C VAL A 103 -14.93 -3.37 11.79
N THR A 104 -14.49 -2.21 11.30
CA THR A 104 -15.04 -0.90 11.66
C THR A 104 -15.42 -0.06 10.43
N LEU A 105 -15.67 1.23 10.64
CA LEU A 105 -16.10 2.16 9.59
C LEU A 105 -15.08 2.28 8.46
N GLY A 106 -15.55 2.18 7.22
CA GLY A 106 -14.75 2.48 6.04
C GLY A 106 -14.32 3.95 6.00
N GLN A 107 -13.14 4.20 5.45
CA GLN A 107 -12.53 5.52 5.32
C GLN A 107 -12.14 5.76 3.86
N ASP A 108 -12.63 6.84 3.25
CA ASP A 108 -12.33 7.15 1.84
C ASP A 108 -10.84 7.39 1.60
N LEU A 109 -10.10 7.86 2.60
CA LEU A 109 -8.65 7.99 2.51
C LEU A 109 -7.98 6.68 2.08
N TYR A 110 -8.36 5.55 2.70
CA TYR A 110 -7.77 4.25 2.37
C TYR A 110 -8.17 3.77 0.97
N TRP A 111 -9.42 4.03 0.58
CA TRP A 111 -9.90 3.67 -0.76
C TRP A 111 -9.24 4.51 -1.85
N ARG A 112 -8.93 5.78 -1.55
CA ARG A 112 -8.16 6.67 -2.43
C ARG A 112 -6.72 6.19 -2.57
N LEU A 113 -6.08 5.78 -1.47
CA LEU A 113 -4.71 5.26 -1.47
C LEU A 113 -4.54 3.96 -2.26
N LEU A 114 -5.59 3.14 -2.30
CA LEU A 114 -5.59 1.81 -2.95
C LEU A 114 -6.37 1.78 -4.27
N SER A 115 -6.76 2.92 -4.82
CA SER A 115 -7.66 2.95 -5.99
C SER A 115 -7.04 2.31 -7.24
N GLY A 116 -5.73 2.41 -7.44
CA GLY A 116 -5.02 1.80 -8.57
C GLY A 116 -4.92 0.27 -8.51
N GLN A 117 -5.13 -0.33 -7.33
CA GLN A 117 -5.07 -1.78 -7.13
C GLN A 117 -6.43 -2.46 -7.29
N GLU A 118 -7.41 -1.78 -7.89
CA GLU A 118 -8.78 -2.30 -8.06
C GLU A 118 -9.36 -2.90 -6.77
N VAL A 119 -9.14 -2.22 -5.65
CA VAL A 119 -9.46 -2.73 -4.33
C VAL A 119 -10.93 -3.15 -4.18
N LEU A 120 -11.18 -4.26 -3.49
CA LEU A 120 -12.46 -4.63 -2.94
C LEU A 120 -12.54 -4.14 -1.50
N PRO A 121 -13.28 -3.05 -1.21
CA PRO A 121 -13.42 -2.52 0.14
C PRO A 121 -14.29 -3.43 1.01
N ILE A 122 -13.86 -3.69 2.24
CA ILE A 122 -14.60 -4.46 3.24
C ILE A 122 -14.66 -3.62 4.51
N GLN A 123 -15.88 -3.34 5.00
CA GLN A 123 -16.11 -2.37 6.06
C GLN A 123 -17.37 -2.68 6.86
N ARG A 124 -17.57 -1.97 7.95
CA ARG A 124 -18.81 -1.98 8.74
C ARG A 124 -19.39 -0.57 8.82
N GLY A 125 -20.13 -0.18 7.80
CA GLY A 125 -20.65 1.18 7.63
C GLY A 125 -19.60 2.16 7.10
N ALA A 126 -20.06 3.35 6.77
CA ALA A 126 -19.25 4.43 6.25
C ALA A 126 -19.78 5.79 6.70
N GLY A 127 -18.90 6.76 6.91
CA GLY A 127 -19.24 8.16 7.08
C GLY A 127 -19.79 8.78 5.77
N GLN A 128 -20.30 9.99 5.84
CA GLN A 128 -20.88 10.63 4.65
C GLN A 128 -19.85 10.82 3.53
N PHE A 129 -18.64 11.26 3.84
CA PHE A 129 -17.60 11.47 2.83
C PHE A 129 -17.18 10.17 2.16
N THR A 130 -17.06 9.10 2.93
CA THR A 130 -16.75 7.76 2.40
C THR A 130 -17.89 7.26 1.50
N ARG A 131 -19.15 7.42 1.88
CA ARG A 131 -20.30 7.09 1.01
C ARG A 131 -20.27 7.88 -0.28
N ASN A 132 -20.06 9.20 -0.20
CA ASN A 132 -19.97 10.05 -1.38
C ASN A 132 -18.84 9.62 -2.31
N TYR A 133 -17.70 9.22 -1.77
CA TYR A 133 -16.57 8.68 -2.56
C TYR A 133 -16.94 7.38 -3.26
N LEU A 134 -17.50 6.42 -2.51
CA LEU A 134 -17.92 5.13 -3.06
C LEU A 134 -18.96 5.31 -4.18
N ASP A 135 -19.96 6.18 -3.96
CA ASP A 135 -21.01 6.48 -4.94
C ASP A 135 -20.44 7.19 -6.19
N TYR A 136 -19.56 8.18 -6.00
CA TYR A 136 -19.00 8.96 -7.10
C TYR A 136 -18.14 8.09 -8.05
N TYR A 137 -17.34 7.17 -7.49
CA TYR A 137 -16.51 6.27 -8.27
C TYR A 137 -17.17 4.94 -8.61
N ASN A 138 -18.48 4.77 -8.27
CA ASN A 138 -19.19 3.50 -8.40
C ASN A 138 -18.40 2.32 -7.80
N LEU A 139 -17.71 2.57 -6.68
CA LEU A 139 -16.93 1.58 -5.97
C LEU A 139 -17.80 0.91 -4.91
N ARG A 140 -18.17 -0.33 -5.14
CA ARG A 140 -19.00 -1.09 -4.20
C ARG A 140 -18.13 -1.76 -3.14
N ALA A 141 -18.58 -1.64 -1.89
CA ALA A 141 -17.95 -2.30 -0.72
C ALA A 141 -18.78 -3.51 -0.29
N VAL A 142 -18.13 -4.50 0.33
CA VAL A 142 -18.83 -5.49 1.15
C VAL A 142 -19.00 -4.88 2.54
N ASP A 143 -20.21 -4.44 2.85
CA ASP A 143 -20.52 -3.72 4.08
C ASP A 143 -21.30 -4.61 5.07
N ALA A 144 -20.77 -4.77 6.28
CA ALA A 144 -21.39 -5.58 7.32
C ALA A 144 -22.78 -5.06 7.74
N LEU A 145 -23.09 -3.77 7.53
CA LEU A 145 -24.44 -3.25 7.80
C LEU A 145 -25.44 -3.67 6.71
N GLU A 146 -24.96 -3.98 5.49
CA GLU A 146 -25.80 -4.50 4.40
C GLU A 146 -25.96 -6.00 4.47
N VAL A 147 -24.85 -6.74 4.60
CA VAL A 147 -24.89 -8.21 4.50
C VAL A 147 -25.08 -8.91 5.85
N GLY A 148 -24.78 -8.24 6.94
CA GLY A 148 -24.94 -8.78 8.30
C GLY A 148 -24.19 -10.10 8.51
N ARG A 149 -24.80 -11.00 9.28
CA ARG A 149 -24.25 -12.32 9.63
C ARG A 149 -24.16 -13.31 8.44
N ASN A 150 -24.45 -12.89 7.23
CA ASN A 150 -24.21 -13.73 6.04
C ASN A 150 -22.74 -13.78 5.61
N ALA A 151 -21.95 -12.77 6.00
CA ALA A 151 -20.52 -12.71 5.70
C ALA A 151 -19.69 -12.14 6.85
N PHE A 152 -20.30 -11.86 8.00
CA PHE A 152 -19.59 -11.37 9.17
C PHE A 152 -20.08 -12.12 10.41
N SER A 153 -19.16 -12.54 11.22
CA SER A 153 -19.40 -13.06 12.55
C SER A 153 -19.22 -11.95 13.58
N CYS A 154 -19.79 -12.12 14.76
CA CYS A 154 -19.71 -11.14 15.82
C CYS A 154 -19.55 -11.84 17.15
N ASP A 155 -18.44 -11.60 17.80
CA ASP A 155 -18.21 -12.06 19.17
C ASP A 155 -18.80 -11.07 20.15
N ASP A 156 -19.71 -11.56 20.98
CA ASP A 156 -20.24 -10.78 22.10
C ASP A 156 -19.20 -10.70 23.21
N VAL A 157 -18.62 -9.52 23.41
CA VAL A 157 -17.72 -9.28 24.52
C VAL A 157 -18.56 -8.86 25.72
N TRP A 158 -18.50 -9.62 26.82
CA TRP A 158 -19.28 -9.39 28.05
C TRP A 158 -19.24 -7.95 28.61
N SER A 159 -18.20 -7.18 28.27
CA SER A 159 -17.99 -5.83 28.84
C SER A 159 -17.58 -4.77 27.78
N GLY A 160 -17.70 -5.03 26.50
CA GLY A 160 -17.23 -4.14 25.43
C GLY A 160 -18.15 -4.07 24.22
N ALA A 161 -17.71 -3.33 23.20
CA ALA A 161 -18.40 -3.29 21.92
C ALA A 161 -18.29 -4.65 21.21
N PRO A 162 -19.33 -5.07 20.46
CA PRO A 162 -19.29 -6.31 19.69
C PRO A 162 -18.12 -6.30 18.69
N LEU A 163 -17.35 -7.40 18.67
CA LEU A 163 -16.20 -7.55 17.78
C LEU A 163 -16.63 -8.22 16.47
N TRP A 164 -16.88 -7.43 15.46
CA TRP A 164 -17.25 -7.92 14.12
C TRP A 164 -16.01 -8.37 13.38
N HIS A 165 -16.03 -9.58 12.84
CA HIS A 165 -14.94 -10.12 12.01
C HIS A 165 -15.48 -10.85 10.79
N THR A 166 -14.63 -11.09 9.82
CA THR A 166 -14.95 -11.80 8.58
C THR A 166 -13.72 -12.60 8.11
N SER A 167 -13.89 -13.41 7.08
CA SER A 167 -12.81 -14.15 6.43
C SER A 167 -12.97 -14.13 4.91
N GLY A 168 -11.93 -14.52 4.18
CA GLY A 168 -12.00 -14.63 2.73
C GLY A 168 -13.09 -15.58 2.25
N GLU A 169 -13.34 -16.68 2.96
CA GLU A 169 -14.40 -17.63 2.67
C GLU A 169 -15.79 -16.99 2.84
N GLU A 170 -16.02 -16.31 3.96
CA GLU A 170 -17.27 -15.62 4.25
C GLU A 170 -17.55 -14.51 3.22
N ILE A 171 -16.56 -13.70 2.87
CA ILE A 171 -16.69 -12.65 1.82
C ILE A 171 -16.99 -13.28 0.48
N THR A 172 -16.27 -14.32 0.05
CA THR A 172 -16.50 -15.03 -1.23
C THR A 172 -17.93 -15.52 -1.34
N SER A 173 -18.51 -16.01 -0.25
CA SER A 173 -19.87 -16.56 -0.22
C SER A 173 -20.97 -15.56 -0.61
N VAL A 174 -20.70 -14.25 -0.47
CA VAL A 174 -21.69 -13.19 -0.74
C VAL A 174 -21.43 -12.38 -2.00
N LEU A 175 -20.24 -12.49 -2.62
CA LEU A 175 -19.88 -11.68 -3.78
C LEU A 175 -20.91 -11.78 -4.92
N GLY A 176 -21.31 -12.96 -5.31
CA GLY A 176 -22.29 -13.17 -6.38
C GLY A 176 -23.65 -12.53 -6.08
N ARG A 177 -24.11 -12.58 -4.82
CA ARG A 177 -25.37 -11.95 -4.40
C ARG A 177 -25.29 -10.41 -4.46
N LEU A 178 -24.11 -9.85 -4.22
CA LEU A 178 -23.84 -8.43 -4.29
C LEU A 178 -23.54 -7.94 -5.71
N ASN A 179 -23.52 -8.81 -6.70
CA ASN A 179 -22.99 -8.54 -8.04
C ASN A 179 -21.56 -7.95 -7.98
N LEU A 180 -20.72 -8.54 -7.15
CA LEU A 180 -19.31 -8.22 -7.00
C LEU A 180 -18.47 -9.41 -7.45
N SER A 181 -17.24 -9.12 -7.87
CA SER A 181 -16.24 -10.13 -8.23
C SER A 181 -14.94 -9.90 -7.47
N GLY A 182 -14.25 -10.99 -7.17
CA GLY A 182 -12.86 -10.97 -6.70
C GLY A 182 -11.83 -10.89 -7.84
N ALA A 183 -12.27 -10.91 -9.11
CA ALA A 183 -11.39 -10.86 -10.27
C ALA A 183 -11.12 -9.42 -10.72
N VAL A 184 -9.91 -9.18 -11.23
CA VAL A 184 -9.49 -7.92 -11.85
C VAL A 184 -10.34 -7.61 -13.08
N GLY A 185 -10.73 -6.35 -13.27
CA GLY A 185 -11.50 -5.87 -14.42
C GLY A 185 -13.00 -6.19 -14.36
N ASP A 186 -13.45 -6.96 -13.37
CA ASP A 186 -14.86 -7.25 -13.18
C ASP A 186 -15.48 -6.42 -12.06
N HIS A 187 -15.98 -5.26 -12.42
CA HIS A 187 -16.60 -4.30 -11.49
C HIS A 187 -18.10 -4.56 -11.24
N GLY A 188 -18.59 -5.74 -11.57
CA GLY A 188 -19.99 -6.13 -11.32
C GLY A 188 -21.00 -5.39 -12.20
N SER A 189 -20.63 -4.94 -13.38
CA SER A 189 -21.56 -4.40 -14.37
C SER A 189 -22.50 -5.49 -14.84
N SER A 190 -23.81 -5.28 -14.65
CA SER A 190 -24.88 -6.00 -15.32
C SER A 190 -24.90 -5.64 -16.82
N ALA A 191 -23.95 -6.14 -17.59
CA ALA A 191 -23.95 -6.01 -19.04
C ALA A 191 -23.77 -7.40 -19.65
N SER A 192 -24.88 -7.86 -20.22
CA SER A 192 -25.01 -8.88 -21.28
C SER A 192 -23.78 -9.71 -21.60
N SER A 193 -23.88 -11.00 -21.27
CA SER A 193 -23.06 -12.08 -21.80
C SER A 193 -22.91 -11.99 -23.33
N SER A 194 -21.81 -11.45 -23.80
CA SER A 194 -21.23 -11.89 -25.05
C SER A 194 -20.07 -12.82 -24.66
N ALA A 195 -20.29 -14.10 -24.81
CA ALA A 195 -19.25 -15.11 -24.68
C ALA A 195 -18.09 -14.75 -25.61
N SER A 196 -17.04 -14.14 -25.07
CA SER A 196 -15.75 -14.13 -25.73
C SER A 196 -15.12 -15.49 -25.51
N THR A 197 -14.90 -16.17 -26.61
CA THR A 197 -14.24 -17.47 -26.74
C THR A 197 -12.89 -17.44 -25.98
N ALA A 198 -12.65 -18.54 -25.26
CA ALA A 198 -11.44 -18.81 -24.47
C ALA A 198 -10.18 -18.95 -25.35
N GLU A 199 -9.65 -17.86 -25.90
CA GLU A 199 -8.38 -17.85 -26.64
C GLU A 199 -7.54 -16.60 -26.43
N ASP A 200 -7.63 -15.93 -25.26
CA ASP A 200 -6.67 -14.85 -24.95
C ASP A 200 -6.30 -14.79 -23.47
N SER A 201 -5.84 -15.93 -22.94
CA SER A 201 -5.33 -16.03 -21.56
C SER A 201 -3.88 -15.51 -21.40
N SER A 202 -3.37 -14.75 -22.34
CA SER A 202 -1.96 -14.28 -22.33
C SER A 202 -1.74 -12.84 -21.86
N ALA A 203 -2.79 -12.11 -21.49
CA ALA A 203 -2.67 -10.77 -20.92
C ALA A 203 -3.48 -10.64 -19.62
N ILE A 204 -3.09 -11.39 -18.58
CA ILE A 204 -3.45 -11.01 -17.23
C ILE A 204 -2.74 -9.68 -16.99
N SER A 205 -3.48 -8.56 -17.13
CA SER A 205 -2.96 -7.23 -16.85
C SER A 205 -2.56 -7.22 -15.37
N ALA A 206 -1.27 -7.17 -15.09
CA ALA A 206 -0.81 -7.02 -13.72
C ALA A 206 -1.31 -5.66 -13.20
N LEU A 207 -1.91 -5.64 -12.03
CA LEU A 207 -2.27 -4.40 -11.36
C LEU A 207 -1.01 -3.53 -11.17
N PRO A 208 -1.13 -2.20 -11.23
CA PRO A 208 -0.01 -1.33 -10.92
C PRO A 208 0.48 -1.57 -9.49
N ALA A 209 1.77 -1.54 -9.28
CA ALA A 209 2.35 -1.68 -7.94
C ALA A 209 1.97 -0.48 -7.07
N LEU A 210 1.52 -0.72 -5.84
CA LEU A 210 1.24 0.35 -4.89
C LEU A 210 2.53 1.13 -4.54
N LEU A 211 3.62 0.40 -4.33
CA LEU A 211 4.91 0.91 -3.93
C LEU A 211 5.97 0.51 -4.97
N PRO A 212 7.01 1.33 -5.20
CA PRO A 212 8.12 0.99 -6.11
C PRO A 212 9.07 -0.02 -5.47
N GLN A 213 8.60 -1.26 -5.25
CA GLN A 213 9.36 -2.32 -4.61
C GLN A 213 10.24 -3.09 -5.59
N ALA A 214 11.45 -3.48 -5.15
CA ALA A 214 12.38 -4.27 -5.94
C ALA A 214 13.15 -5.27 -5.06
N LYS A 215 13.60 -6.39 -5.65
CA LYS A 215 14.48 -7.36 -4.96
C LYS A 215 15.83 -6.71 -4.60
N GLU A 216 16.34 -5.88 -5.48
CA GLU A 216 17.55 -5.07 -5.29
C GLU A 216 17.13 -3.60 -5.29
N PRO A 217 16.83 -3.01 -4.12
CA PRO A 217 16.32 -1.64 -4.04
C PRO A 217 17.44 -0.65 -4.37
N ARG A 218 17.05 0.47 -4.97
CA ARG A 218 17.95 1.61 -5.09
C ARG A 218 17.84 2.45 -3.81
N LEU A 219 18.87 2.35 -2.97
CA LEU A 219 18.94 3.10 -1.70
C LEU A 219 19.28 4.57 -1.95
N PRO A 220 18.77 5.49 -1.11
CA PRO A 220 19.13 6.90 -1.17
C PRO A 220 20.62 7.14 -0.83
N GLU A 221 21.21 8.13 -1.49
CA GLU A 221 22.51 8.70 -1.11
C GLU A 221 22.30 10.18 -0.64
N PRO A 222 23.04 10.66 0.32
CA PRO A 222 23.91 9.96 1.24
C PRO A 222 23.15 9.38 2.45
N GLY A 223 23.59 8.19 2.83
CA GLY A 223 23.52 7.63 4.16
C GLY A 223 22.21 7.60 4.92
N SER A 224 21.92 6.38 5.32
CA SER A 224 20.92 6.06 6.33
C SER A 224 21.43 6.34 7.73
N ARG A 225 20.51 6.47 8.67
CA ARG A 225 20.78 6.53 10.12
C ARG A 225 20.26 5.26 10.78
N ASP A 226 20.80 4.92 11.94
CA ASP A 226 20.27 3.82 12.75
C ASP A 226 18.88 4.16 13.26
N ALA A 227 17.99 3.18 13.27
CA ALA A 227 16.60 3.34 13.66
C ALA A 227 16.10 2.08 14.38
N GLU A 228 16.25 2.05 15.70
CA GLU A 228 15.88 0.90 16.54
C GLU A 228 14.45 0.97 17.03
N GLN A 229 13.97 2.17 17.37
CA GLN A 229 12.61 2.39 17.87
C GLN A 229 11.91 3.49 17.08
N VAL A 230 10.63 3.28 16.81
CA VAL A 230 9.78 4.22 16.08
C VAL A 230 8.50 4.42 16.86
N LEU A 231 8.11 5.67 17.07
CA LEU A 231 6.82 6.02 17.67
C LEU A 231 6.12 7.04 16.77
N ILE A 232 4.92 6.72 16.36
CA ILE A 232 4.06 7.59 15.56
C ILE A 232 2.89 8.03 16.42
N ASN A 233 2.84 9.30 16.73
CA ASN A 233 1.82 9.89 17.59
C ASN A 233 0.79 10.62 16.72
N PHE A 234 -0.33 9.96 16.45
CA PHE A 234 -1.42 10.52 15.63
C PHE A 234 -2.33 11.44 16.43
N ALA A 235 -2.57 11.11 17.71
CA ALA A 235 -3.40 11.83 18.65
C ALA A 235 -3.07 11.39 20.09
N PRO A 236 -3.49 12.10 21.13
CA PRO A 236 -3.16 11.77 22.52
C PRO A 236 -3.46 10.31 22.94
N GLN A 237 -4.45 9.67 22.30
CA GLN A 237 -4.82 8.27 22.55
C GLN A 237 -4.51 7.33 21.40
N SER A 238 -3.76 7.77 20.40
CA SER A 238 -3.45 6.99 19.20
C SER A 238 -1.97 7.06 18.87
N THR A 239 -1.21 6.18 19.51
CA THR A 239 0.22 6.01 19.27
C THR A 239 0.47 4.60 18.78
N THR A 240 1.18 4.47 17.66
CA THR A 240 1.67 3.21 17.14
C THR A 240 3.18 3.18 17.23
N GLY A 241 3.73 2.11 17.81
CA GLY A 241 5.15 1.92 17.98
C GLY A 241 5.72 0.79 17.13
N PHE A 242 7.04 0.79 16.95
CA PHE A 242 7.78 -0.30 16.35
C PHE A 242 9.15 -0.43 17.00
N ALA A 243 9.61 -1.68 17.11
CA ALA A 243 10.97 -1.99 17.52
C ALA A 243 11.62 -2.88 16.46
N TYR A 244 12.84 -2.53 16.06
CA TYR A 244 13.62 -3.34 15.14
C TYR A 244 14.13 -4.60 15.83
N ASP A 245 14.04 -5.70 15.14
CA ASP A 245 14.58 -7.00 15.57
C ASP A 245 15.60 -7.48 14.55
N ALA A 246 16.88 -7.38 14.91
CA ALA A 246 17.98 -7.75 14.04
C ALA A 246 18.01 -9.24 13.69
N ALA A 247 17.36 -10.11 14.49
CA ALA A 247 17.30 -11.54 14.20
C ALA A 247 16.37 -11.86 13.05
N SER A 248 15.25 -11.13 12.93
CA SER A 248 14.28 -11.26 11.82
C SER A 248 14.52 -10.25 10.70
N GLY A 249 15.32 -9.19 10.93
CA GLY A 249 15.53 -8.10 9.99
C GLY A 249 14.31 -7.20 9.78
N SER A 250 13.32 -7.25 10.69
CA SER A 250 12.02 -6.59 10.56
C SER A 250 11.65 -5.76 11.78
N TYR A 251 10.65 -4.90 11.63
CA TYR A 251 10.09 -4.08 12.71
C TYR A 251 8.84 -4.76 13.30
N GLY A 252 8.89 -5.09 14.59
CA GLY A 252 7.74 -5.58 15.36
C GLY A 252 6.85 -4.44 15.80
N MET A 253 5.56 -4.51 15.47
CA MET A 253 4.57 -3.49 15.84
C MET A 253 4.26 -3.55 17.33
N LEU A 254 4.15 -2.38 17.95
CA LEU A 254 3.84 -2.19 19.37
C LEU A 254 2.56 -1.35 19.52
N ARG A 255 1.81 -1.65 20.55
CA ARG A 255 0.66 -0.86 21.00
C ARG A 255 1.11 0.41 21.73
N ALA A 256 0.17 1.30 22.00
CA ALA A 256 0.44 2.56 22.73
C ALA A 256 1.04 2.36 24.11
N ASP A 257 0.78 1.21 24.78
CA ASP A 257 1.36 0.84 26.08
C ASP A 257 2.74 0.17 25.99
N GLY A 258 3.29 0.06 24.78
CA GLY A 258 4.58 -0.59 24.50
C GLY A 258 4.52 -2.12 24.42
N SER A 259 3.36 -2.73 24.64
CA SER A 259 3.20 -4.18 24.45
C SER A 259 3.20 -4.58 22.97
N ALA A 260 3.56 -5.82 22.66
CA ALA A 260 3.55 -6.32 21.29
C ALA A 260 2.12 -6.33 20.72
N GLN A 261 1.97 -5.84 19.48
CA GLN A 261 0.73 -5.98 18.74
C GLN A 261 0.62 -7.41 18.20
N LEU A 262 -0.20 -8.22 18.85
CA LEU A 262 -0.39 -9.64 18.51
C LEU A 262 -1.56 -9.82 17.55
N ASP A 263 -1.40 -10.74 16.61
CA ASP A 263 -2.48 -11.25 15.78
C ASP A 263 -3.20 -12.40 16.51
N ALA A 264 -4.49 -12.25 16.74
CA ALA A 264 -5.26 -13.23 17.50
C ALA A 264 -5.45 -14.58 16.75
N ASN A 265 -5.23 -14.63 15.42
CA ASN A 265 -5.24 -15.90 14.68
C ASN A 265 -4.03 -16.78 15.02
N THR A 266 -2.88 -16.15 15.25
CA THR A 266 -1.58 -16.87 15.33
C THR A 266 -0.90 -16.71 16.69
N GLY A 267 -1.26 -15.71 17.46
CA GLY A 267 -0.53 -15.28 18.65
C GLY A 267 0.84 -14.63 18.35
N MET A 268 1.16 -14.42 17.09
CA MET A 268 2.42 -13.81 16.66
C MET A 268 2.32 -12.29 16.61
N GLN A 269 3.43 -11.62 16.91
CA GLN A 269 3.54 -10.18 16.74
C GLN A 269 3.49 -9.79 15.27
N ALA A 270 2.71 -8.76 14.93
CA ALA A 270 2.70 -8.15 13.59
C ALA A 270 4.09 -7.56 13.30
N ARG A 271 4.66 -7.86 12.13
CA ARG A 271 5.99 -7.45 11.71
C ARG A 271 5.99 -6.95 10.28
N PHE A 272 6.86 -5.99 9.97
CA PHE A 272 6.96 -5.36 8.66
C PHE A 272 8.43 -5.23 8.25
N ASP A 273 8.68 -5.46 6.97
CA ASP A 273 10.00 -5.25 6.36
C ASP A 273 10.24 -3.77 6.11
N ASN A 274 9.20 -3.04 5.70
CA ASN A 274 9.26 -1.61 5.42
C ASN A 274 8.29 -0.84 6.33
N LEU A 275 8.77 0.26 6.92
CA LEU A 275 7.93 1.28 7.50
C LEU A 275 8.04 2.54 6.67
N LEU A 276 6.91 3.09 6.25
CA LEU A 276 6.80 4.35 5.51
C LEU A 276 5.98 5.32 6.35
N VAL A 277 6.57 6.42 6.78
CA VAL A 277 5.86 7.49 7.46
C VAL A 277 5.83 8.69 6.52
N LEU A 278 4.68 8.93 5.91
CA LEU A 278 4.48 9.88 4.82
C LEU A 278 3.76 11.12 5.35
N TYR A 279 4.42 12.27 5.29
CA TYR A 279 3.84 13.55 5.67
C TYR A 279 3.02 14.11 4.52
N SER A 280 1.79 14.52 4.82
CA SER A 280 0.88 15.16 3.89
C SER A 280 0.26 16.40 4.52
N ALA A 281 -0.02 17.42 3.72
CA ALA A 281 -0.89 18.49 4.15
C ALA A 281 -2.30 17.96 4.40
N SER A 282 -2.95 18.39 5.47
CA SER A 282 -4.33 18.02 5.75
C SER A 282 -5.16 19.23 6.16
N SER A 283 -6.46 19.13 5.94
CA SER A 283 -7.45 20.14 6.36
C SER A 283 -8.67 19.45 6.95
N LEU A 284 -9.43 20.18 7.75
CA LEU A 284 -10.75 19.70 8.18
C LEU A 284 -11.76 19.85 7.04
N ARG A 285 -12.61 18.85 6.87
CA ARG A 285 -13.76 18.91 5.98
C ARG A 285 -14.90 19.72 6.61
N ASP A 286 -15.99 19.92 5.89
CA ASP A 286 -17.12 20.78 6.27
C ASP A 286 -17.80 20.35 7.58
N ASP A 287 -17.63 19.10 8.02
CA ASP A 287 -18.13 18.63 9.32
C ASP A 287 -17.29 19.11 10.51
N GLY A 288 -16.14 19.75 10.26
CA GLY A 288 -15.20 20.21 11.28
C GLY A 288 -14.49 19.10 12.07
N LEU A 289 -14.61 17.85 11.66
CA LEU A 289 -14.08 16.67 12.37
C LEU A 289 -13.22 15.78 11.46
N THR A 290 -13.69 15.51 10.25
CA THR A 290 -13.01 14.61 9.31
C THR A 290 -11.81 15.32 8.67
N LEU A 291 -10.66 14.65 8.67
CA LEU A 291 -9.45 15.12 8.00
C LEU A 291 -9.45 14.70 6.53
N ASP A 292 -9.12 15.64 5.67
CA ASP A 292 -8.80 15.43 4.27
C ASP A 292 -7.29 15.60 4.05
N TYR A 293 -6.66 14.62 3.43
CA TYR A 293 -5.24 14.59 3.14
C TYR A 293 -4.99 14.90 1.66
N ASP A 294 -4.00 15.75 1.38
CA ASP A 294 -3.47 15.93 0.04
C ASP A 294 -2.60 14.74 -0.34
N LEU A 295 -3.08 13.92 -1.27
CA LEU A 295 -2.37 12.72 -1.71
C LEU A 295 -1.46 12.96 -2.92
N SER A 296 -1.25 14.20 -3.34
CA SER A 296 -0.45 14.50 -4.53
C SER A 296 1.04 14.38 -4.29
N PHE A 297 1.54 14.85 -3.15
CA PHE A 297 2.97 14.82 -2.81
C PHE A 297 3.22 15.10 -1.33
N GLY A 298 4.44 14.79 -0.88
CA GLY A 298 4.89 15.12 0.46
C GLY A 298 6.32 14.68 0.74
N GLY A 299 6.75 14.97 1.96
CA GLY A 299 7.97 14.41 2.52
C GLY A 299 7.68 13.13 3.30
N GLY A 300 8.71 12.46 3.77
CA GLY A 300 8.55 11.29 4.62
C GLY A 300 9.85 10.64 5.00
N VAL A 301 9.73 9.53 5.70
CA VAL A 301 10.85 8.63 5.98
C VAL A 301 10.50 7.21 5.58
N TRP A 302 11.49 6.50 5.08
CA TRP A 302 11.45 5.06 4.86
C TRP A 302 12.41 4.38 5.83
N LEU A 303 11.93 3.35 6.53
CA LEU A 303 12.73 2.55 7.44
C LEU A 303 12.72 1.08 6.99
N ASN A 304 13.90 0.49 6.96
CA ASN A 304 14.09 -0.92 6.61
C ASN A 304 15.42 -1.40 7.21
N GLY A 305 15.47 -2.64 7.68
CA GLY A 305 16.70 -3.26 8.19
C GLY A 305 17.38 -2.49 9.32
N GLY A 306 16.63 -1.84 10.22
CA GLY A 306 17.19 -1.03 11.31
C GLY A 306 17.75 0.32 10.86
N ARG A 307 17.43 0.78 9.65
CA ARG A 307 17.96 2.01 9.05
C ARG A 307 16.81 2.93 8.63
N LEU A 308 17.06 4.25 8.66
CA LEU A 308 16.15 5.30 8.24
C LEU A 308 16.74 6.10 7.09
N TRP A 309 15.91 6.44 6.10
CA TRP A 309 16.19 7.38 5.02
C TRP A 309 15.09 8.43 4.93
N HIS A 310 15.47 9.68 4.73
CA HIS A 310 14.54 10.72 4.34
C HIS A 310 14.19 10.59 2.87
N ILE A 311 12.91 10.70 2.54
CA ILE A 311 12.39 10.61 1.18
C ILE A 311 11.41 11.75 0.92
N THR A 312 11.18 12.03 -0.35
CA THR A 312 9.98 12.71 -0.80
C THR A 312 9.14 11.74 -1.63
N TRP A 313 7.84 12.01 -1.73
CA TRP A 313 6.94 11.14 -2.45
C TRP A 313 5.93 11.92 -3.28
N THR A 314 5.47 11.31 -4.36
CA THR A 314 4.29 11.70 -5.11
C THR A 314 3.41 10.47 -5.30
N GLN A 315 2.10 10.68 -5.46
CA GLN A 315 1.19 9.63 -5.88
C GLN A 315 0.65 9.97 -7.28
N GLY A 316 0.81 9.03 -8.21
CA GLY A 316 0.29 9.16 -9.57
C GLY A 316 -1.23 9.01 -9.63
N THR A 317 -1.80 9.28 -10.80
CA THR A 317 -3.25 9.14 -11.05
C THR A 317 -3.74 7.69 -10.95
N ASP A 318 -2.83 6.74 -11.05
CA ASP A 318 -3.04 5.30 -10.84
C ASP A 318 -2.83 4.85 -9.39
N SER A 319 -2.71 5.82 -8.46
CA SER A 319 -2.43 5.61 -7.04
C SER A 319 -1.11 4.92 -6.71
N THR A 320 -0.19 4.80 -7.66
CA THR A 320 1.17 4.30 -7.43
C THR A 320 2.01 5.37 -6.73
N PHE A 321 2.67 5.02 -5.67
CA PHE A 321 3.65 5.90 -5.04
C PHE A 321 4.96 5.93 -5.82
N VAL A 322 5.54 7.10 -5.96
CA VAL A 322 6.90 7.29 -6.46
C VAL A 322 7.70 7.98 -5.37
N PHE A 323 8.82 7.38 -4.99
CA PHE A 323 9.72 7.92 -3.97
C PHE A 323 10.97 8.51 -4.62
N TYR A 324 11.51 9.55 -3.98
CA TYR A 324 12.71 10.24 -4.44
C TYR A 324 13.67 10.48 -3.28
N ASP A 325 14.97 10.46 -3.58
CA ASP A 325 16.03 10.88 -2.67
C ASP A 325 16.14 12.42 -2.58
N ALA A 326 17.07 12.91 -1.77
CA ALA A 326 17.32 14.35 -1.61
C ALA A 326 17.75 15.06 -2.90
N ASP A 327 18.31 14.34 -3.88
CA ASP A 327 18.69 14.85 -5.19
C ASP A 327 17.54 14.77 -6.20
N GLY A 328 16.35 14.32 -5.80
CA GLY A 328 15.18 14.15 -6.67
C GLY A 328 15.27 12.93 -7.61
N ARG A 329 16.11 11.95 -7.32
CA ARG A 329 16.23 10.74 -8.12
C ARG A 329 15.23 9.69 -7.64
N PRO A 330 14.49 9.01 -8.55
CA PRO A 330 13.56 7.97 -8.17
C PRO A 330 14.25 6.83 -7.38
N LEU A 331 13.56 6.36 -6.34
CA LEU A 331 13.98 5.27 -5.47
C LEU A 331 13.11 4.04 -5.69
N SER A 332 13.67 2.87 -5.34
CA SER A 332 12.88 1.68 -5.06
C SER A 332 13.18 1.21 -3.64
N ILE A 333 12.16 0.66 -2.98
CA ILE A 333 12.28 0.09 -1.64
C ILE A 333 12.38 -1.43 -1.70
N CYS A 334 12.69 -2.08 -0.58
CA CYS A 334 12.77 -3.53 -0.51
C CYS A 334 11.42 -4.19 -0.78
N ALA A 335 11.42 -5.30 -1.52
CA ALA A 335 10.25 -6.17 -1.61
C ALA A 335 9.93 -6.76 -0.23
N GLY A 336 8.64 -6.80 0.13
CA GLY A 336 8.19 -7.33 1.42
C GLY A 336 6.96 -6.60 1.94
N ARG A 337 6.55 -7.00 3.14
CA ARG A 337 5.39 -6.42 3.82
C ARG A 337 5.68 -4.98 4.27
N SER A 338 4.70 -4.11 4.08
CA SER A 338 4.87 -2.69 4.36
C SER A 338 3.80 -2.17 5.32
N TYR A 339 4.22 -1.31 6.25
CA TYR A 339 3.32 -0.44 7.01
C TYR A 339 3.47 0.99 6.51
N ILE A 340 2.34 1.66 6.26
CA ILE A 340 2.30 3.03 5.73
C ILE A 340 1.46 3.89 6.68
N ALA A 341 2.10 4.85 7.32
CA ALA A 341 1.43 5.89 8.09
C ALA A 341 1.29 7.16 7.24
N MET A 342 0.04 7.66 7.10
CA MET A 342 -0.20 9.01 6.61
C MET A 342 -0.28 9.96 7.80
N VAL A 343 0.69 10.86 7.92
CA VAL A 343 0.84 11.80 9.04
C VAL A 343 0.59 13.21 8.55
N SER A 344 -0.27 13.95 9.24
CA SER A 344 -0.50 15.35 8.91
C SER A 344 0.74 16.19 9.23
N SER A 345 1.18 16.97 8.26
CA SER A 345 2.24 17.98 8.45
C SER A 345 1.73 19.29 9.07
N VAL A 346 0.42 19.42 9.28
CA VAL A 346 -0.25 20.66 9.72
C VAL A 346 -0.80 20.54 11.13
N THR A 347 -1.21 19.33 11.55
CA THR A 347 -1.71 19.06 12.91
C THR A 347 -0.59 18.53 13.80
N GLY A 348 -0.76 18.54 15.12
CA GLY A 348 0.25 18.12 16.10
C GLY A 348 0.54 16.60 16.12
N GLN A 349 0.57 15.96 14.95
CA GLN A 349 1.01 14.58 14.81
C GLN A 349 2.54 14.54 14.74
N GLU A 350 3.16 13.58 15.43
CA GLU A 350 4.61 13.55 15.61
C GLU A 350 5.18 12.17 15.32
N LEU A 351 6.37 12.15 14.71
CA LEU A 351 7.21 10.98 14.58
C LEU A 351 8.44 11.12 15.48
N THR A 352 8.72 10.08 16.25
CA THR A 352 9.99 9.93 16.97
C THR A 352 10.68 8.68 16.49
N VAL A 353 11.96 8.78 16.11
CA VAL A 353 12.81 7.64 15.77
C VAL A 353 14.04 7.70 16.64
N LEU A 354 14.33 6.61 17.35
CA LEU A 354 15.50 6.51 18.21
C LEU A 354 16.49 5.48 17.66
N ASP A 355 17.77 5.83 17.72
CA ASP A 355 18.86 4.92 17.44
C ASP A 355 19.12 3.95 18.62
N SER A 356 20.14 3.09 18.49
CA SER A 356 20.55 2.12 19.51
C SER A 356 21.06 2.77 20.81
N ALA A 357 21.45 4.06 20.77
CA ALA A 357 21.85 4.86 21.92
C ALA A 357 20.67 5.63 22.54
N GLY A 358 19.46 5.51 22.00
CA GLY A 358 18.27 6.25 22.42
C GLY A 358 18.28 7.72 21.99
N GLN A 359 19.09 8.09 21.00
CA GLN A 359 19.14 9.45 20.45
C GLN A 359 18.18 9.58 19.27
N ASN A 360 17.65 10.80 19.08
CA ASN A 360 16.74 11.06 17.97
C ASN A 360 17.47 10.97 16.61
N ALA A 361 17.04 10.03 15.77
CA ALA A 361 17.62 9.76 14.46
C ALA A 361 17.07 10.64 13.33
N LEU A 362 16.08 11.50 13.60
CA LEU A 362 15.49 12.39 12.59
C LEU A 362 16.30 13.66 12.32
N ASN A 363 17.24 14.04 13.22
CA ASN A 363 18.02 15.28 13.14
C ASN A 363 19.34 15.14 12.36
#